data_de63b9513591a66d3bdc2779982531f3
#
_entry.id   de63b9513591a66d3bdc2779982531f3
#
_cell.length_a   1.000
_cell.length_b   1.000
_cell.length_c   1.000
_cell.angle_alpha   90.00
_cell.angle_beta   90.00
_cell.angle_gamma   90.00
#
_symmetry.space_group_name_H-M   'P 1'
#
loop_
_entity.id
_entity.type
_entity.pdbx_description
1 polymer ?
#
loop_
_entity_poly.entity_id
_entity_poly.type
_entity_poly.pdbx_seq_one_letter_code
_entity_poly.pdbx_strand_id
1 'polypeptide(L)'
;WSELLDGWSGAGGGNMTARTRKAVLKKSRRKPATRNQELTQRKELIMATNKPNIVVIWGDDIGQTNISAYSDGLMGYKTPNIDRIANEGMRFTDSYAEQSCTAGRSSFITGQCGFRTGNTKVGMPGAAQGLQHRDVTIAQLLKAQGYATGQFGKNHLGDRNEHLPTVHGFDEFYGSLYHLNANEEPELPDYPNPKEFPNFLNKYGPRGVLDCKATDKDDATVDPRFGKVGKQTIKDTGPLTKKRMETIDDDVADRSVDYLKRQKAAGKPVFLWVNFSHMHLRTHTKPESIGQSGRWQSPYHDTMIDHDKNVGQVLKALDDLGMADDTIVLYSTDNGPHMNTWPDGAMTPFRNEKNSNWEGAFRVPCLIRWPGHIKARSVSNEIISHLDWFPTFLAAAGVPDVAEQLKKGMKVGDTTFKVHLDGYNLLPYLTGETKKSPREEFFYFNDDSELVALRYDNWKMVFEEQRTEGTLRIWAEPFVTLRVPKIFNLRTDPFERADITSNTYYDWLLDHVFILVPAQEVVGKFLATFKEFPPSQEAGSFSLKLVMEKLAQGAAGGCR
;
A
#
# COMPACT_ATOMS: atom_id res chain seq x y z
N TRP A 1 24.40 14.46 0.72
CA TRP A 1 24.70 15.87 0.32
C TRP A 1 26.11 16.04 -0.27
N SER A 2 27.10 15.25 0.13
CA SER A 2 28.47 15.35 -0.44
C SER A 2 28.56 14.88 -1.89
N GLU A 3 27.74 13.95 -2.31
CA GLU A 3 27.76 13.40 -3.68
C GLU A 3 27.01 14.27 -4.72
N LEU A 4 26.20 15.24 -4.30
CA LEU A 4 25.50 16.15 -5.19
C LEU A 4 26.34 17.34 -5.67
N LEU A 5 27.50 17.59 -5.06
CA LEU A 5 28.39 18.72 -5.38
C LEU A 5 29.54 18.37 -6.35
N ASP A 6 29.82 17.09 -6.59
CA ASP A 6 30.94 16.66 -7.44
C ASP A 6 30.62 16.57 -8.95
N GLY A 7 29.39 16.91 -9.35
CA GLY A 7 28.91 16.82 -10.74
C GLY A 7 29.25 17.99 -11.67
N TRP A 8 30.01 18.99 -11.23
CA TRP A 8 30.28 20.19 -12.04
C TRP A 8 31.77 20.53 -12.16
N SER A 9 32.50 19.79 -13.01
CA SER A 9 33.67 20.35 -13.70
C SER A 9 34.14 19.44 -14.84
N GLY A 10 34.24 19.96 -16.05
CA GLY A 10 35.11 19.42 -17.07
C GLY A 10 34.52 19.19 -18.45
N ALA A 11 34.23 20.24 -19.17
CA ALA A 11 34.21 20.20 -20.62
C ALA A 11 35.63 20.54 -21.14
N GLY A 12 36.23 19.65 -21.91
CA GLY A 12 37.51 19.92 -22.57
C GLY A 12 37.79 18.84 -23.62
N GLY A 13 37.72 19.24 -24.87
CA GLY A 13 37.83 18.39 -26.03
C GLY A 13 39.26 17.93 -26.37
N GLY A 14 39.37 16.91 -27.17
CA GLY A 14 40.62 16.42 -27.75
C GLY A 14 40.42 15.26 -28.73
N ASN A 15 40.44 15.59 -30.02
CA ASN A 15 40.54 14.64 -31.15
C ASN A 15 41.82 13.80 -31.07
N MET A 16 41.75 12.53 -31.39
CA MET A 16 42.83 11.86 -32.18
C MET A 16 42.41 10.51 -32.78
N THR A 17 42.39 10.48 -34.05
CA THR A 17 42.77 9.53 -35.12
C THR A 17 42.90 8.03 -34.88
N ALA A 18 42.35 7.33 -35.86
CA ALA A 18 42.44 5.90 -36.14
C ALA A 18 43.89 5.39 -36.39
N ARG A 19 44.16 4.16 -35.96
CA ARG A 19 44.92 3.16 -36.74
C ARG A 19 44.95 1.77 -36.08
N THR A 20 44.63 0.79 -36.91
CA THR A 20 45.18 -0.56 -37.08
C THR A 20 44.53 -1.72 -36.32
N ARG A 21 43.80 -2.53 -37.09
CA ARG A 21 43.40 -3.93 -36.82
C ARG A 21 44.65 -4.81 -36.73
N LYS A 22 44.72 -5.66 -35.72
CA LYS A 22 45.35 -6.97 -35.78
C LYS A 22 44.62 -7.96 -34.89
N ALA A 23 43.97 -8.95 -35.51
CA ALA A 23 43.38 -10.07 -34.85
C ALA A 23 44.43 -10.95 -34.21
N VAL A 24 44.29 -11.20 -32.89
CA VAL A 24 44.96 -12.30 -32.21
C VAL A 24 43.92 -13.02 -31.37
N LEU A 25 43.57 -14.22 -31.83
CA LEU A 25 42.79 -15.19 -31.08
C LEU A 25 43.54 -15.57 -29.80
N LYS A 26 43.23 -14.91 -28.67
CA LYS A 26 43.57 -15.41 -27.35
C LYS A 26 42.42 -16.24 -26.81
N LYS A 27 42.54 -17.55 -26.77
CA LYS A 27 41.76 -18.44 -25.93
C LYS A 27 41.83 -17.92 -24.49
N SER A 28 40.79 -17.22 -24.02
CA SER A 28 40.69 -16.84 -22.61
C SER A 28 40.44 -18.12 -21.81
N ARG A 29 41.49 -18.57 -21.10
CA ARG A 29 41.32 -19.51 -19.98
C ARG A 29 40.49 -18.77 -18.92
N ARG A 30 39.18 -19.10 -18.81
CA ARG A 30 38.36 -18.68 -17.67
C ARG A 30 39.07 -19.19 -16.41
N LYS A 31 39.40 -18.30 -15.50
CA LYS A 31 39.86 -18.69 -14.15
C LYS A 31 38.72 -19.49 -13.51
N PRO A 32 39.00 -20.59 -12.77
CA PRO A 32 37.96 -21.29 -12.02
C PRO A 32 37.26 -20.30 -11.07
N ALA A 33 35.92 -20.36 -11.07
CA ALA A 33 35.12 -19.54 -10.18
C ALA A 33 35.52 -19.80 -8.73
N THR A 34 35.59 -18.76 -7.91
CA THR A 34 35.83 -18.94 -6.48
C THR A 34 34.62 -19.62 -5.84
N ARG A 35 34.81 -20.36 -4.75
CA ARG A 35 33.75 -21.04 -3.99
C ARG A 35 32.55 -20.13 -3.69
N ASN A 36 32.81 -18.82 -3.49
CA ASN A 36 31.77 -17.81 -3.30
C ASN A 36 31.00 -17.51 -4.60
N GLN A 37 31.69 -17.47 -5.74
CA GLN A 37 31.05 -17.28 -7.06
C GLN A 37 30.19 -18.49 -7.46
N GLU A 38 30.66 -19.70 -7.16
CA GLU A 38 29.86 -20.93 -7.38
C GLU A 38 28.66 -21.00 -6.43
N LEU A 39 28.79 -20.56 -5.17
CA LEU A 39 27.69 -20.43 -4.22
C LEU A 39 26.67 -19.39 -4.67
N THR A 40 27.12 -18.26 -5.19
CA THR A 40 26.25 -17.19 -5.72
C THR A 40 25.52 -17.68 -6.98
N GLN A 41 26.25 -18.27 -7.95
CA GLN A 41 25.61 -18.85 -9.15
C GLN A 41 24.64 -19.99 -8.82
N ARG A 42 24.96 -20.82 -7.82
CA ARG A 42 24.07 -21.89 -7.37
C ARG A 42 22.83 -21.34 -6.68
N LYS A 43 22.94 -20.24 -5.91
CA LYS A 43 21.81 -19.51 -5.33
C LYS A 43 20.96 -18.85 -6.41
N GLU A 44 21.57 -18.19 -7.39
CA GLU A 44 20.89 -17.60 -8.54
C GLU A 44 20.15 -18.66 -9.37
N LEU A 45 20.76 -19.84 -9.58
CA LEU A 45 20.14 -20.94 -10.29
C LEU A 45 18.97 -21.56 -9.50
N ILE A 46 19.08 -21.65 -8.17
CA ILE A 46 18.01 -22.13 -7.28
C ILE A 46 16.87 -21.12 -7.24
N MET A 47 17.16 -19.82 -7.19
CA MET A 47 16.14 -18.76 -7.26
C MET A 47 15.44 -18.74 -8.64
N ALA A 48 16.15 -19.03 -9.72
CA ALA A 48 15.57 -19.10 -11.06
C ALA A 48 14.66 -20.34 -11.27
N THR A 49 14.74 -21.36 -10.41
CA THR A 49 13.96 -22.60 -10.56
C THR A 49 12.78 -22.70 -9.58
N ASN A 50 12.73 -21.93 -8.50
CA ASN A 50 11.65 -21.99 -7.50
C ASN A 50 11.14 -20.59 -7.18
N LYS A 51 10.02 -20.20 -7.81
CA LYS A 51 9.34 -18.92 -7.51
C LYS A 51 8.74 -18.98 -6.10
N PRO A 52 9.06 -18.05 -5.18
CA PRO A 52 8.51 -18.07 -3.83
C PRO A 52 7.00 -17.80 -3.84
N ASN A 53 6.27 -18.34 -2.87
CA ASN A 53 4.95 -17.84 -2.58
C ASN A 53 5.04 -16.44 -1.96
N ILE A 54 4.03 -15.64 -2.16
CA ILE A 54 3.93 -14.27 -1.64
C ILE A 54 2.59 -14.14 -0.93
N VAL A 55 2.64 -13.96 0.38
CA VAL A 55 1.46 -13.78 1.24
C VAL A 55 1.58 -12.41 1.91
N VAL A 56 0.66 -11.52 1.59
CA VAL A 56 0.57 -10.18 2.19
C VAL A 56 -0.63 -10.15 3.11
N ILE A 57 -0.43 -9.77 4.35
CA ILE A 57 -1.48 -9.72 5.38
C ILE A 57 -1.56 -8.29 5.89
N TRP A 58 -2.74 -7.69 5.77
CA TRP A 58 -2.99 -6.34 6.25
C TRP A 58 -4.10 -6.31 7.29
N GLY A 59 -3.90 -5.47 8.32
CA GLY A 59 -5.01 -4.90 9.06
C GLY A 59 -5.43 -3.57 8.43
N ASP A 60 -6.39 -2.90 9.04
CA ASP A 60 -6.97 -1.63 8.60
C ASP A 60 -6.78 -0.60 9.73
N ASP A 61 -6.18 0.57 9.43
CA ASP A 61 -5.96 1.65 10.41
C ASP A 61 -5.12 1.24 11.64
N ILE A 62 -4.11 0.40 11.51
CA ILE A 62 -3.29 -0.08 12.64
C ILE A 62 -2.04 0.78 12.82
N GLY A 63 -1.84 1.33 14.02
CA GLY A 63 -0.63 2.07 14.38
C GLY A 63 0.53 1.18 14.82
N GLN A 64 1.75 1.72 14.78
CA GLN A 64 2.93 0.97 15.22
C GLN A 64 2.83 0.50 16.67
N THR A 65 2.34 1.35 17.60
CA THR A 65 2.19 0.96 19.01
C THR A 65 1.18 -0.15 19.26
N ASN A 66 0.26 -0.38 18.33
CA ASN A 66 -0.71 -1.47 18.44
C ASN A 66 -0.10 -2.87 18.21
N ILE A 67 1.12 -2.95 17.67
CA ILE A 67 1.85 -4.19 17.43
C ILE A 67 2.94 -4.35 18.49
N SER A 68 2.89 -5.45 19.26
CA SER A 68 3.83 -5.63 20.38
C SER A 68 5.29 -5.78 19.95
N ALA A 69 5.59 -6.16 18.72
CA ALA A 69 6.94 -6.10 18.16
C ALA A 69 7.53 -4.68 18.12
N TYR A 70 6.70 -3.62 18.12
CA TYR A 70 7.14 -2.22 18.18
C TYR A 70 7.03 -1.59 19.57
N SER A 71 6.17 -2.12 20.43
CA SER A 71 5.78 -1.49 21.70
C SER A 71 6.04 -2.34 22.95
N ASP A 72 6.52 -3.58 22.79
CA ASP A 72 6.67 -4.56 23.88
C ASP A 72 5.39 -4.79 24.72
N GLY A 73 4.21 -4.50 24.15
CA GLY A 73 2.92 -4.63 24.84
C GLY A 73 2.53 -3.41 25.65
N LEU A 74 3.05 -2.21 25.32
CA LEU A 74 2.70 -0.93 25.94
C LEU A 74 1.17 -0.69 25.98
N MET A 75 0.44 -1.19 24.97
CA MET A 75 -1.02 -1.06 24.88
C MET A 75 -1.80 -2.02 25.81
N GLY A 76 -1.12 -2.82 26.65
CA GLY A 76 -1.75 -3.72 27.61
C GLY A 76 -2.11 -5.11 27.07
N TYR A 77 -1.84 -5.39 25.80
CA TYR A 77 -1.97 -6.70 25.16
C TYR A 77 -0.73 -7.03 24.31
N LYS A 78 -0.67 -8.21 23.75
CA LYS A 78 0.41 -8.65 22.85
C LYS A 78 -0.15 -9.24 21.56
N THR A 79 0.66 -9.19 20.50
CA THR A 79 0.37 -9.71 19.16
C THR A 79 1.39 -10.77 18.76
N PRO A 80 1.43 -11.94 19.47
CA PRO A 80 2.52 -12.92 19.34
C PRO A 80 2.65 -13.51 17.93
N ASN A 81 1.56 -13.61 17.16
CA ASN A 81 1.58 -14.15 15.81
C ASN A 81 2.17 -13.13 14.82
N ILE A 82 1.80 -11.86 14.96
CA ILE A 82 2.38 -10.78 14.18
C ILE A 82 3.85 -10.60 14.56
N ASP A 83 4.18 -10.63 15.86
CA ASP A 83 5.56 -10.54 16.37
C ASP A 83 6.45 -11.69 15.84
N ARG A 84 5.86 -12.87 15.57
CA ARG A 84 6.56 -13.98 14.94
C ARG A 84 7.17 -13.57 13.59
N ILE A 85 6.45 -12.79 12.77
CA ILE A 85 6.96 -12.32 11.46
C ILE A 85 8.21 -11.46 11.66
N ALA A 86 8.20 -10.56 12.66
CA ALA A 86 9.37 -9.75 13.01
C ALA A 86 10.54 -10.60 13.53
N ASN A 87 10.24 -11.57 14.37
CA ASN A 87 11.25 -12.45 14.98
C ASN A 87 11.91 -13.41 13.98
N GLU A 88 11.17 -13.84 12.98
CA GLU A 88 11.65 -14.72 11.91
C GLU A 88 12.17 -13.94 10.68
N GLY A 89 12.06 -12.60 10.69
CA GLY A 89 12.42 -11.75 9.57
C GLY A 89 12.91 -10.36 9.97
N MET A 90 12.45 -9.33 9.28
CA MET A 90 12.85 -7.93 9.42
C MET A 90 11.68 -7.04 9.80
N ARG A 91 11.95 -6.08 10.70
CA ARG A 91 11.04 -5.01 11.12
C ARG A 91 11.54 -3.67 10.59
N PHE A 92 10.65 -2.89 9.98
CA PHE A 92 10.96 -1.55 9.50
C PHE A 92 10.41 -0.48 10.45
N THR A 93 11.22 0.53 10.73
CA THR A 93 10.79 1.70 11.53
C THR A 93 10.35 2.87 10.66
N ASP A 94 10.80 2.90 9.41
CA ASP A 94 10.56 3.97 8.43
C ASP A 94 9.83 3.43 7.19
N SER A 95 8.69 2.77 7.41
CA SER A 95 7.81 2.28 6.34
C SER A 95 6.66 3.24 6.12
N TYR A 96 6.43 3.62 4.88
CA TYR A 96 5.43 4.60 4.46
C TYR A 96 4.30 3.98 3.65
N ALA A 97 3.09 4.24 4.12
CA ALA A 97 1.85 4.03 3.39
C ALA A 97 1.36 5.35 2.78
N GLU A 98 0.06 5.46 2.56
CA GLU A 98 -0.59 6.71 2.16
C GLU A 98 -1.49 7.24 3.29
N GLN A 99 -2.08 8.42 3.10
CA GLN A 99 -2.88 9.11 4.11
C GLN A 99 -4.20 8.40 4.45
N SER A 100 -4.73 7.52 3.56
CA SER A 100 -6.01 6.83 3.77
C SER A 100 -6.13 5.51 3.00
N CYS A 101 -7.17 4.72 3.31
CA CYS A 101 -7.29 3.33 2.86
C CYS A 101 -7.27 3.16 1.34
N THR A 102 -8.06 3.91 0.58
CA THR A 102 -8.11 3.81 -0.89
C THR A 102 -6.74 4.14 -1.49
N ALA A 103 -6.10 5.20 -1.01
CA ALA A 103 -4.77 5.61 -1.47
C ALA A 103 -3.71 4.54 -1.16
N GLY A 104 -3.64 4.06 0.10
CA GLY A 104 -2.68 3.04 0.51
C GLY A 104 -2.84 1.72 -0.24
N ARG A 105 -4.08 1.28 -0.44
CA ARG A 105 -4.37 0.04 -1.20
C ARG A 105 -4.06 0.19 -2.68
N SER A 106 -4.34 1.35 -3.26
CA SER A 106 -4.01 1.67 -4.65
C SER A 106 -2.51 1.73 -4.88
N SER A 107 -1.77 2.46 -4.03
CA SER A 107 -0.31 2.60 -4.16
C SER A 107 0.40 1.25 -4.05
N PHE A 108 -0.03 0.39 -3.13
CA PHE A 108 0.52 -0.96 -3.00
C PHE A 108 0.29 -1.81 -4.24
N ILE A 109 -0.97 -1.94 -4.67
CA ILE A 109 -1.31 -2.92 -5.72
C ILE A 109 -0.86 -2.47 -7.12
N THR A 110 -0.68 -1.17 -7.34
CA THR A 110 -0.24 -0.60 -8.63
C THR A 110 1.23 -0.17 -8.66
N GLY A 111 1.89 0.00 -7.51
CA GLY A 111 3.23 0.57 -7.44
C GLY A 111 3.30 2.04 -7.90
N GLN A 112 2.15 2.72 -7.98
CA GLN A 112 1.98 4.09 -8.43
C GLN A 112 1.41 4.94 -7.29
N CYS A 113 1.92 6.15 -7.08
CA CYS A 113 1.41 7.06 -6.06
C CYS A 113 -0.08 7.42 -6.31
N GLY A 114 -0.79 7.77 -5.24
CA GLY A 114 -2.22 8.09 -5.31
C GLY A 114 -2.55 9.18 -6.33
N PHE A 115 -1.68 10.18 -6.49
CA PHE A 115 -1.84 11.23 -7.50
C PHE A 115 -1.83 10.67 -8.94
N ARG A 116 -1.01 9.64 -9.21
CA ARG A 116 -0.92 9.03 -10.55
C ARG A 116 -2.15 8.18 -10.88
N THR A 117 -2.71 7.49 -9.89
CA THR A 117 -3.91 6.67 -10.06
C THR A 117 -5.22 7.45 -9.90
N GLY A 118 -5.19 8.66 -9.32
CA GLY A 118 -6.38 9.42 -8.94
C GLY A 118 -7.18 8.83 -7.77
N ASN A 119 -6.63 7.79 -7.11
CA ASN A 119 -7.27 7.11 -5.97
C ASN A 119 -6.78 7.68 -4.63
N THR A 120 -6.85 8.99 -4.44
CA THR A 120 -6.43 9.66 -3.20
C THR A 120 -7.56 9.82 -2.19
N LYS A 121 -8.81 9.98 -2.64
CA LYS A 121 -9.99 10.11 -1.80
C LYS A 121 -10.56 8.73 -1.44
N VAL A 122 -11.07 8.58 -0.22
CA VAL A 122 -11.76 7.34 0.20
C VAL A 122 -12.97 7.06 -0.69
N GLY A 123 -13.05 5.83 -1.18
CA GLY A 123 -14.15 5.38 -2.05
C GLY A 123 -15.47 5.27 -1.28
N MET A 124 -16.51 5.96 -1.76
CA MET A 124 -17.87 5.90 -1.23
C MET A 124 -18.75 5.01 -2.08
N PRO A 125 -19.86 4.45 -1.53
CA PRO A 125 -20.85 3.74 -2.33
C PRO A 125 -21.37 4.59 -3.49
N GLY A 126 -21.26 4.05 -4.72
CA GLY A 126 -21.69 4.73 -5.94
C GLY A 126 -20.71 5.77 -6.49
N ALA A 127 -19.54 5.94 -5.90
CA ALA A 127 -18.50 6.79 -6.48
C ALA A 127 -18.03 6.26 -7.84
N ALA A 128 -17.73 7.19 -8.75
CA ALA A 128 -17.24 6.83 -10.08
C ALA A 128 -15.78 6.39 -10.09
N GLN A 129 -15.01 6.83 -9.09
CA GLN A 129 -13.59 6.53 -8.94
C GLN A 129 -13.36 5.07 -8.55
N GLY A 130 -12.26 4.53 -9.04
CA GLY A 130 -11.80 3.18 -8.73
C GLY A 130 -10.59 2.81 -9.56
N LEU A 131 -10.14 1.58 -9.43
CA LEU A 131 -8.99 1.08 -10.18
C LEU A 131 -9.30 1.06 -11.68
N GLN A 132 -8.52 1.80 -12.47
CA GLN A 132 -8.75 1.94 -13.90
C GLN A 132 -8.09 0.80 -14.67
N HIS A 133 -8.65 0.44 -15.82
CA HIS A 133 -8.12 -0.64 -16.66
C HIS A 133 -6.67 -0.42 -17.13
N ARG A 134 -6.22 0.83 -17.21
CA ARG A 134 -4.84 1.18 -17.56
C ARG A 134 -3.84 1.01 -16.41
N ASP A 135 -4.33 0.92 -15.16
CA ASP A 135 -3.49 0.75 -13.98
C ASP A 135 -3.17 -0.74 -13.81
N VAL A 136 -1.94 -1.12 -14.14
CA VAL A 136 -1.48 -2.50 -13.98
C VAL A 136 -1.33 -2.85 -12.50
N THR A 137 -1.64 -4.09 -12.14
CA THR A 137 -1.53 -4.58 -10.77
C THR A 137 -0.43 -5.62 -10.60
N ILE A 138 0.08 -5.76 -9.37
CA ILE A 138 0.96 -6.88 -8.97
C ILE A 138 0.33 -8.22 -9.38
N ALA A 139 -0.98 -8.39 -9.14
CA ALA A 139 -1.70 -9.62 -9.44
C ALA A 139 -1.69 -9.97 -10.93
N GLN A 140 -1.91 -8.99 -11.82
CA GLN A 140 -1.85 -9.23 -13.28
C GLN A 140 -0.48 -9.72 -13.72
N LEU A 141 0.60 -9.10 -13.22
CA LEU A 141 1.95 -9.47 -13.63
C LEU A 141 2.40 -10.79 -13.01
N LEU A 142 2.09 -11.05 -11.74
CA LEU A 142 2.40 -12.33 -11.11
C LEU A 142 1.59 -13.49 -11.74
N LYS A 143 0.32 -13.24 -12.09
CA LYS A 143 -0.48 -14.22 -12.85
C LYS A 143 0.17 -14.56 -14.19
N ALA A 144 0.72 -13.58 -14.92
CA ALA A 144 1.49 -13.80 -16.14
C ALA A 144 2.80 -14.58 -15.89
N GLN A 145 3.31 -14.58 -14.65
CA GLN A 145 4.44 -15.39 -14.21
C GLN A 145 4.02 -16.80 -13.72
N GLY A 146 2.74 -17.18 -13.82
CA GLY A 146 2.22 -18.50 -13.45
C GLY A 146 1.74 -18.62 -12.00
N TYR A 147 1.63 -17.51 -11.26
CA TYR A 147 1.06 -17.52 -9.92
C TYR A 147 -0.46 -17.74 -9.97
N ALA A 148 -0.97 -18.45 -8.97
CA ALA A 148 -2.36 -18.37 -8.59
C ALA A 148 -2.54 -17.13 -7.71
N THR A 149 -3.62 -16.36 -7.93
CA THR A 149 -3.79 -15.03 -7.33
C THR A 149 -5.11 -14.94 -6.58
N GLY A 150 -5.07 -14.63 -5.29
CA GLY A 150 -6.26 -14.49 -4.44
C GLY A 150 -6.24 -13.20 -3.63
N GLN A 151 -7.40 -12.57 -3.47
CA GLN A 151 -7.60 -11.43 -2.57
C GLN A 151 -8.80 -11.72 -1.68
N PHE A 152 -8.60 -11.69 -0.36
CA PHE A 152 -9.68 -11.91 0.60
C PHE A 152 -9.71 -10.79 1.63
N GLY A 153 -10.91 -10.24 1.88
CA GLY A 153 -11.17 -9.12 2.76
C GLY A 153 -11.48 -7.81 2.03
N LYS A 154 -11.17 -6.66 2.66
CA LYS A 154 -11.49 -5.33 2.14
C LYS A 154 -10.69 -5.01 0.87
N ASN A 155 -11.38 -4.58 -0.21
CA ASN A 155 -10.74 -4.11 -1.45
C ASN A 155 -10.58 -2.56 -1.47
N HIS A 156 -11.65 -1.82 -1.37
CA HIS A 156 -11.74 -0.35 -1.31
C HIS A 156 -11.16 0.41 -2.51
N LEU A 157 -11.22 -0.19 -3.71
CA LEU A 157 -10.70 0.37 -4.97
C LEU A 157 -11.81 0.57 -6.02
N GLY A 158 -13.00 0.94 -5.56
CA GLY A 158 -14.18 1.16 -6.39
C GLY A 158 -15.20 0.00 -6.31
N ASP A 159 -16.48 0.32 -6.61
CA ASP A 159 -17.60 -0.62 -6.47
C ASP A 159 -18.22 -1.07 -7.81
N ARG A 160 -17.77 -0.52 -8.94
CA ARG A 160 -18.22 -0.97 -10.25
C ARG A 160 -17.62 -2.32 -10.60
N ASN A 161 -18.30 -3.07 -11.46
CA ASN A 161 -17.83 -4.39 -11.90
C ASN A 161 -16.45 -4.33 -12.57
N GLU A 162 -16.16 -3.23 -13.29
CA GLU A 162 -14.87 -2.97 -13.93
C GLU A 162 -13.71 -2.67 -12.95
N HIS A 163 -14.03 -2.38 -11.66
CA HIS A 163 -13.04 -2.09 -10.63
C HIS A 163 -12.74 -3.31 -9.73
N LEU A 164 -13.47 -4.42 -9.91
CA LEU A 164 -13.32 -5.58 -9.02
C LEU A 164 -11.99 -6.31 -9.23
N PRO A 165 -11.42 -6.89 -8.17
CA PRO A 165 -10.13 -7.57 -8.22
C PRO A 165 -10.02 -8.64 -9.32
N THR A 166 -11.10 -9.34 -9.62
CA THR A 166 -11.14 -10.44 -10.59
C THR A 166 -10.97 -10.00 -12.04
N VAL A 167 -11.18 -8.73 -12.39
CA VAL A 167 -10.83 -8.16 -13.70
C VAL A 167 -9.48 -7.43 -13.68
N HIS A 168 -8.84 -7.35 -12.51
CA HIS A 168 -7.52 -6.76 -12.29
C HIS A 168 -6.47 -7.80 -11.86
N GLY A 169 -6.63 -9.05 -12.31
CA GLY A 169 -5.61 -10.09 -12.22
C GLY A 169 -5.77 -11.10 -11.09
N PHE A 170 -6.70 -10.93 -10.17
CA PHE A 170 -6.99 -11.94 -9.16
C PHE A 170 -7.87 -13.05 -9.72
N ASP A 171 -7.56 -14.31 -9.42
CA ASP A 171 -8.39 -15.46 -9.78
C ASP A 171 -9.65 -15.53 -8.92
N GLU A 172 -9.53 -15.20 -7.63
CA GLU A 172 -10.61 -15.22 -6.65
C GLU A 172 -10.58 -13.96 -5.79
N PHE A 173 -11.78 -13.45 -5.47
CA PHE A 173 -12.01 -12.37 -4.52
C PHE A 173 -13.19 -12.69 -3.62
N TYR A 174 -13.02 -12.46 -2.30
CA TYR A 174 -14.10 -12.45 -1.34
C TYR A 174 -13.91 -11.30 -0.36
N GLY A 175 -14.88 -10.40 -0.26
CA GLY A 175 -14.76 -9.32 0.69
C GLY A 175 -15.69 -8.13 0.46
N SER A 176 -15.49 -7.08 1.26
CA SER A 176 -16.18 -5.81 1.20
C SER A 176 -15.45 -4.82 0.30
N LEU A 177 -16.22 -3.89 -0.28
CA LEU A 177 -15.70 -2.85 -1.17
C LEU A 177 -15.52 -1.49 -0.48
N TYR A 178 -15.89 -1.38 0.80
CA TYR A 178 -15.92 -0.10 1.52
C TYR A 178 -15.34 -0.24 2.94
N HIS A 179 -15.20 0.91 3.61
CA HIS A 179 -14.92 1.00 5.05
C HIS A 179 -16.16 0.56 5.89
N LEU A 180 -15.93 0.18 7.14
CA LEU A 180 -16.96 -0.41 7.99
C LEU A 180 -18.14 0.55 8.26
N ASN A 181 -17.88 1.84 8.50
CA ASN A 181 -18.97 2.80 8.75
C ASN A 181 -19.94 2.93 7.56
N ALA A 182 -19.48 2.92 6.30
CA ALA A 182 -20.37 2.93 5.16
C ALA A 182 -21.22 1.66 5.07
N ASN A 183 -20.67 0.52 5.47
CA ASN A 183 -21.41 -0.75 5.49
C ASN A 183 -22.50 -0.79 6.58
N GLU A 184 -22.33 -0.09 7.71
CA GLU A 184 -23.32 -0.07 8.80
C GLU A 184 -24.35 1.06 8.68
N GLU A 185 -24.15 2.07 7.80
CA GLU A 185 -25.10 3.17 7.58
C GLU A 185 -26.55 2.70 7.37
N PRO A 186 -26.84 1.63 6.60
CA PRO A 186 -28.20 1.12 6.44
C PRO A 186 -28.90 0.66 7.73
N GLU A 187 -28.15 0.45 8.81
CA GLU A 187 -28.68 0.09 10.13
C GLU A 187 -28.87 1.30 11.06
N LEU A 188 -28.60 2.53 10.60
CA LEU A 188 -28.87 3.74 11.36
C LEU A 188 -30.36 4.04 11.42
N PRO A 189 -30.89 4.54 12.55
CA PRO A 189 -32.32 4.82 12.71
C PRO A 189 -32.87 5.84 11.74
N ASP A 190 -32.02 6.76 11.25
CA ASP A 190 -32.40 7.85 10.33
C ASP A 190 -32.00 7.57 8.87
N TYR A 191 -31.50 6.36 8.60
CA TYR A 191 -31.24 5.96 7.20
C TYR A 191 -32.56 5.89 6.41
N PRO A 192 -32.61 6.35 5.14
CA PRO A 192 -33.86 6.40 4.36
C PRO A 192 -34.58 5.05 4.34
N ASN A 193 -35.77 5.05 4.95
CA ASN A 193 -36.57 3.86 5.15
C ASN A 193 -37.01 3.27 3.79
N PRO A 194 -36.79 1.97 3.51
CA PRO A 194 -37.23 1.34 2.25
C PRO A 194 -38.73 1.44 1.94
N LYS A 195 -39.59 1.61 2.95
CA LYS A 195 -41.04 1.81 2.73
C LYS A 195 -41.35 3.20 2.15
N GLU A 196 -40.60 4.22 2.52
CA GLU A 196 -40.74 5.60 2.06
C GLU A 196 -39.88 5.90 0.85
N PHE A 197 -38.67 5.30 0.83
CA PHE A 197 -37.64 5.48 -0.21
C PHE A 197 -37.22 4.12 -0.78
N PRO A 198 -38.07 3.37 -1.49
CA PRO A 198 -37.83 1.96 -1.85
C PRO A 198 -36.62 1.72 -2.72
N ASN A 199 -36.15 2.73 -3.43
CA ASN A 199 -34.97 2.62 -4.32
C ASN A 199 -33.71 3.24 -3.75
N PHE A 200 -33.71 3.82 -2.54
CA PHE A 200 -32.57 4.55 -2.01
C PHE A 200 -31.37 3.61 -1.78
N LEU A 201 -31.57 2.52 -1.05
CA LEU A 201 -30.53 1.53 -0.77
C LEU A 201 -29.98 0.94 -2.07
N ASN A 202 -30.85 0.56 -3.01
CA ASN A 202 -30.42 -0.02 -4.28
C ASN A 202 -29.59 0.96 -5.13
N LYS A 203 -29.84 2.26 -5.02
CA LYS A 203 -29.19 3.29 -5.83
C LYS A 203 -27.93 3.85 -5.17
N TYR A 204 -27.92 4.00 -3.86
CA TYR A 204 -26.89 4.73 -3.13
C TYR A 204 -26.23 3.94 -1.98
N GLY A 205 -26.84 2.83 -1.54
CA GLY A 205 -26.31 2.03 -0.44
C GLY A 205 -25.08 1.20 -0.81
N PRO A 206 -24.35 0.66 0.18
CA PRO A 206 -23.22 -0.21 -0.08
C PRO A 206 -23.66 -1.53 -0.74
N ARG A 207 -22.81 -2.08 -1.63
CA ARG A 207 -22.93 -3.49 -2.06
C ARG A 207 -22.66 -4.40 -0.87
N GLY A 208 -23.20 -5.61 -0.91
CA GLY A 208 -22.87 -6.64 0.06
C GLY A 208 -21.43 -7.16 -0.07
N VAL A 209 -21.12 -8.13 0.76
CA VAL A 209 -19.86 -8.88 0.66
C VAL A 209 -19.90 -9.74 -0.60
N LEU A 210 -18.95 -9.54 -1.49
CA LEU A 210 -18.90 -10.21 -2.78
C LEU A 210 -18.05 -11.48 -2.73
N ASP A 211 -18.45 -12.51 -3.49
CA ASP A 211 -17.67 -13.71 -3.81
C ASP A 211 -17.54 -13.77 -5.33
N CYS A 212 -16.34 -13.46 -5.84
CA CYS A 212 -16.08 -13.30 -7.27
C CYS A 212 -15.00 -14.28 -7.74
N LYS A 213 -15.13 -14.74 -9.00
CA LYS A 213 -14.12 -15.56 -9.66
C LYS A 213 -13.86 -15.03 -11.07
N ALA A 214 -12.59 -14.92 -11.44
CA ALA A 214 -12.22 -14.62 -12.81
C ALA A 214 -12.63 -15.78 -13.75
N THR A 215 -13.02 -15.44 -14.97
CA THR A 215 -13.41 -16.41 -16.03
C THR A 215 -12.83 -15.99 -17.38
N ASP A 216 -12.67 -16.96 -18.28
CA ASP A 216 -12.29 -16.68 -19.67
C ASP A 216 -13.49 -16.20 -20.50
N LYS A 217 -14.71 -16.54 -20.06
CA LYS A 217 -15.95 -16.14 -20.73
C LYS A 217 -16.33 -14.71 -20.35
N ASP A 218 -16.50 -13.86 -21.36
CA ASP A 218 -17.00 -12.49 -21.20
C ASP A 218 -18.52 -12.51 -21.01
N ASP A 219 -19.01 -12.09 -19.85
CA ASP A 219 -20.43 -11.93 -19.56
C ASP A 219 -20.87 -10.52 -19.96
N ALA A 220 -21.73 -10.43 -20.97
CA ALA A 220 -22.23 -9.18 -21.52
C ALA A 220 -23.34 -8.52 -20.66
N THR A 221 -23.79 -9.16 -19.58
CA THR A 221 -24.82 -8.60 -18.68
C THR A 221 -24.36 -7.25 -18.13
N VAL A 222 -25.24 -6.26 -18.20
CA VAL A 222 -24.99 -4.89 -17.71
C VAL A 222 -25.89 -4.63 -16.52
N ASP A 223 -25.29 -4.43 -15.36
CA ASP A 223 -26.01 -3.89 -14.21
C ASP A 223 -26.19 -2.37 -14.36
N PRO A 224 -27.40 -1.82 -14.13
CA PRO A 224 -27.67 -0.39 -14.31
C PRO A 224 -26.79 0.53 -13.44
N ARG A 225 -26.33 0.05 -12.27
CA ARG A 225 -25.49 0.80 -11.33
C ARG A 225 -24.02 0.43 -11.45
N PHE A 226 -23.73 -0.87 -11.54
CA PHE A 226 -22.36 -1.36 -11.44
C PHE A 226 -21.70 -1.65 -12.79
N GLY A 227 -22.41 -1.53 -13.90
CA GLY A 227 -21.88 -1.70 -15.24
C GLY A 227 -21.78 -3.17 -15.69
N LYS A 228 -21.00 -3.40 -16.76
CA LYS A 228 -20.84 -4.73 -17.38
C LYS A 228 -20.14 -5.70 -16.42
N VAL A 229 -20.62 -6.95 -16.35
CA VAL A 229 -19.99 -8.01 -15.55
C VAL A 229 -18.59 -8.35 -16.07
N GLY A 230 -18.43 -8.57 -17.37
CA GLY A 230 -17.13 -8.85 -17.96
C GLY A 230 -16.63 -10.28 -17.73
N LYS A 231 -15.31 -10.48 -17.69
CA LYS A 231 -14.66 -11.79 -17.52
C LYS A 231 -14.60 -12.24 -16.05
N GLN A 232 -15.75 -12.29 -15.40
CA GLN A 232 -15.87 -12.73 -14.00
C GLN A 232 -17.26 -13.26 -13.69
N THR A 233 -17.38 -14.01 -12.59
CA THR A 233 -18.65 -14.27 -11.92
C THR A 233 -18.69 -13.45 -10.65
N ILE A 234 -19.87 -12.91 -10.33
CA ILE A 234 -20.08 -12.07 -9.15
C ILE A 234 -21.27 -12.64 -8.38
N LYS A 235 -21.03 -12.99 -7.11
CA LYS A 235 -22.08 -13.39 -6.18
C LYS A 235 -22.10 -12.43 -5.01
N ASP A 236 -23.18 -11.67 -4.85
CA ASP A 236 -23.43 -10.92 -3.63
C ASP A 236 -23.91 -11.89 -2.54
N THR A 237 -23.19 -11.94 -1.41
CA THR A 237 -23.50 -12.83 -0.28
C THR A 237 -24.30 -12.15 0.82
N GLY A 238 -24.77 -10.93 0.55
CA GLY A 238 -25.56 -10.11 1.46
C GLY A 238 -24.74 -9.02 2.18
N PRO A 239 -25.45 -8.11 2.87
CA PRO A 239 -24.84 -6.94 3.48
C PRO A 239 -23.83 -7.31 4.58
N LEU A 240 -22.82 -6.44 4.75
CA LEU A 240 -21.91 -6.50 5.89
C LEU A 240 -22.55 -5.70 7.04
N THR A 241 -23.47 -6.36 7.76
CA THR A 241 -24.15 -5.79 8.93
C THR A 241 -23.22 -5.73 10.14
N LYS A 242 -23.57 -4.93 11.17
CA LYS A 242 -22.86 -4.90 12.46
C LYS A 242 -22.62 -6.29 13.04
N LYS A 243 -23.66 -7.13 12.98
CA LYS A 243 -23.54 -8.54 13.46
C LYS A 243 -22.53 -9.35 12.63
N ARG A 244 -22.53 -9.18 11.31
CA ARG A 244 -21.58 -9.89 10.43
C ARG A 244 -20.16 -9.36 10.57
N MET A 245 -19.99 -8.08 10.94
CA MET A 245 -18.67 -7.49 11.20
C MET A 245 -17.93 -8.16 12.36
N GLU A 246 -18.65 -8.74 13.33
CA GLU A 246 -18.03 -9.46 14.45
C GLU A 246 -17.15 -10.64 13.98
N THR A 247 -17.50 -11.30 12.85
CA THR A 247 -16.87 -12.54 12.40
C THR A 247 -16.35 -12.51 10.96
N ILE A 248 -16.48 -11.39 10.25
CA ILE A 248 -16.07 -11.32 8.83
C ILE A 248 -14.59 -11.65 8.62
N ASP A 249 -13.74 -11.29 9.57
CA ASP A 249 -12.30 -11.55 9.45
C ASP A 249 -11.96 -13.03 9.73
N ASP A 250 -12.79 -13.75 10.50
CA ASP A 250 -12.71 -15.22 10.61
C ASP A 250 -13.02 -15.87 9.25
N ASP A 251 -14.09 -15.43 8.55
CA ASP A 251 -14.42 -15.89 7.19
C ASP A 251 -13.25 -15.61 6.20
N VAL A 252 -12.62 -14.45 6.31
CA VAL A 252 -11.46 -14.07 5.47
C VAL A 252 -10.27 -14.98 5.75
N ALA A 253 -9.98 -15.28 7.02
CA ALA A 253 -8.89 -16.18 7.40
C ALA A 253 -9.16 -17.63 6.91
N ASP A 254 -10.38 -18.15 7.10
CA ASP A 254 -10.78 -19.49 6.66
C ASP A 254 -10.66 -19.65 5.13
N ARG A 255 -11.12 -18.66 4.36
CA ARG A 255 -10.99 -18.66 2.90
C ARG A 255 -9.54 -18.56 2.44
N SER A 256 -8.71 -17.80 3.16
CA SER A 256 -7.27 -17.72 2.91
C SER A 256 -6.59 -19.07 3.10
N VAL A 257 -6.92 -19.77 4.18
CA VAL A 257 -6.41 -21.12 4.47
C VAL A 257 -6.88 -22.13 3.43
N ASP A 258 -8.18 -22.12 3.06
CA ASP A 258 -8.70 -22.99 2.01
C ASP A 258 -7.98 -22.74 0.67
N TYR A 259 -7.79 -21.48 0.32
CA TYR A 259 -7.08 -21.09 -0.90
C TYR A 259 -5.65 -21.63 -0.92
N LEU A 260 -4.89 -21.47 0.17
CA LEU A 260 -3.52 -22.01 0.30
C LEU A 260 -3.50 -23.53 0.12
N LYS A 261 -4.43 -24.26 0.75
CA LYS A 261 -4.56 -25.72 0.60
C LYS A 261 -4.79 -26.13 -0.86
N ARG A 262 -5.73 -25.46 -1.54
CA ARG A 262 -6.07 -25.77 -2.94
C ARG A 262 -4.89 -25.49 -3.87
N GLN A 263 -4.19 -24.37 -3.71
CA GLN A 263 -3.08 -24.02 -4.58
C GLN A 263 -1.83 -24.87 -4.29
N LYS A 264 -1.57 -25.23 -3.05
CA LYS A 264 -0.53 -26.21 -2.70
C LYS A 264 -0.78 -27.55 -3.41
N ALA A 265 -2.02 -28.06 -3.37
CA ALA A 265 -2.40 -29.28 -4.06
C ALA A 265 -2.28 -29.17 -5.58
N ALA A 266 -2.50 -27.97 -6.16
CA ALA A 266 -2.32 -27.68 -7.58
C ALA A 266 -0.86 -27.47 -7.99
N GLY A 267 0.08 -27.40 -7.04
CA GLY A 267 1.51 -27.18 -7.30
C GLY A 267 1.82 -25.80 -7.89
N LYS A 268 1.00 -24.78 -7.60
CA LYS A 268 1.19 -23.42 -8.12
C LYS A 268 1.80 -22.51 -7.07
N PRO A 269 2.74 -21.63 -7.43
CA PRO A 269 3.12 -20.54 -6.55
C PRO A 269 1.93 -19.59 -6.34
N VAL A 270 1.85 -18.96 -5.16
CA VAL A 270 0.69 -18.18 -4.73
C VAL A 270 1.07 -16.72 -4.55
N PHE A 271 0.22 -15.81 -5.05
CA PHE A 271 0.10 -14.45 -4.56
C PHE A 271 -1.24 -14.31 -3.85
N LEU A 272 -1.18 -14.12 -2.54
CA LEU A 272 -2.36 -13.99 -1.70
C LEU A 272 -2.31 -12.66 -0.94
N TRP A 273 -3.33 -11.82 -1.11
CA TRP A 273 -3.51 -10.57 -0.37
C TRP A 273 -4.69 -10.70 0.59
N VAL A 274 -4.39 -10.82 1.89
CA VAL A 274 -5.36 -10.96 2.97
C VAL A 274 -5.56 -9.58 3.60
N ASN A 275 -6.76 -9.05 3.50
CA ASN A 275 -7.12 -7.71 3.93
C ASN A 275 -8.20 -7.76 5.02
N PHE A 276 -7.77 -7.93 6.26
CA PHE A 276 -8.69 -7.88 7.39
C PHE A 276 -9.33 -6.50 7.52
N SER A 277 -10.59 -6.44 7.96
CA SER A 277 -11.32 -5.18 8.16
C SER A 277 -11.07 -4.58 9.54
N HIS A 278 -10.60 -5.36 10.50
CA HIS A 278 -10.14 -4.90 11.79
C HIS A 278 -8.79 -4.18 11.57
N MET A 279 -8.54 -3.01 12.09
CA MET A 279 -9.20 -2.31 13.22
C MET A 279 -9.85 -0.99 12.76
N HIS A 280 -10.46 -0.94 11.58
CA HIS A 280 -11.14 0.29 11.15
C HIS A 280 -12.13 0.79 12.22
N LEU A 281 -12.35 2.09 12.33
CA LEU A 281 -13.39 2.63 13.20
C LEU A 281 -14.74 1.95 12.89
N ARG A 282 -15.59 1.71 13.88
CA ARG A 282 -16.79 0.87 13.82
C ARG A 282 -16.49 -0.64 13.74
N THR A 283 -15.32 -1.06 14.24
CA THR A 283 -15.03 -2.47 14.54
C THR A 283 -16.03 -2.98 15.60
N HIS A 284 -16.56 -4.16 15.37
CA HIS A 284 -17.48 -4.84 16.28
C HIS A 284 -16.82 -6.11 16.83
N THR A 285 -16.64 -6.13 18.17
CA THR A 285 -15.99 -7.25 18.88
C THR A 285 -16.94 -8.41 19.04
N LYS A 286 -16.47 -9.64 18.82
CA LYS A 286 -17.24 -10.86 19.13
C LYS A 286 -17.61 -10.90 20.62
N PRO A 287 -18.84 -11.30 20.99
CA PRO A 287 -19.25 -11.39 22.40
C PRO A 287 -18.33 -12.23 23.27
N GLU A 288 -17.82 -13.35 22.75
CA GLU A 288 -16.89 -14.24 23.44
C GLU A 288 -15.48 -13.67 23.61
N SER A 289 -15.12 -12.65 22.86
CA SER A 289 -13.82 -11.97 22.94
C SER A 289 -13.80 -10.80 23.90
N ILE A 290 -14.97 -10.32 24.32
CA ILE A 290 -15.06 -9.18 25.26
C ILE A 290 -14.37 -9.54 26.58
N GLY A 291 -13.42 -8.69 26.99
CA GLY A 291 -12.66 -8.86 28.24
C GLY A 291 -11.39 -9.70 28.11
N GLN A 292 -11.06 -10.24 26.94
CA GLN A 292 -9.84 -11.07 26.76
C GLN A 292 -8.54 -10.30 26.96
N SER A 293 -8.53 -8.96 26.80
CA SER A 293 -7.38 -8.08 27.14
C SER A 293 -7.24 -7.81 28.64
N GLY A 294 -8.11 -8.40 29.48
CA GLY A 294 -8.06 -8.31 30.93
C GLY A 294 -8.48 -6.95 31.49
N ARG A 295 -7.78 -6.46 32.52
CA ARG A 295 -8.13 -5.18 33.16
C ARG A 295 -7.95 -3.93 32.29
N TRP A 296 -7.22 -4.06 31.19
CA TRP A 296 -6.99 -3.03 30.19
C TRP A 296 -8.01 -3.10 29.05
N GLN A 297 -9.06 -3.87 29.26
CA GLN A 297 -10.03 -4.18 28.24
C GLN A 297 -10.64 -2.92 27.62
N SER A 298 -10.75 -3.01 26.29
CA SER A 298 -11.62 -2.21 25.46
C SER A 298 -12.02 -3.06 24.27
N PRO A 299 -13.12 -2.76 23.59
CA PRO A 299 -13.49 -3.45 22.34
C PRO A 299 -12.36 -3.45 21.31
N TYR A 300 -11.62 -2.35 21.18
CA TYR A 300 -10.46 -2.28 20.30
C TYR A 300 -9.35 -3.25 20.70
N HIS A 301 -8.94 -3.25 21.98
CA HIS A 301 -7.86 -4.14 22.48
C HIS A 301 -8.26 -5.61 22.36
N ASP A 302 -9.50 -5.94 22.69
CA ASP A 302 -10.03 -7.29 22.57
C ASP A 302 -10.02 -7.76 21.10
N THR A 303 -10.41 -6.89 20.16
CA THR A 303 -10.43 -7.21 18.74
C THR A 303 -9.03 -7.26 18.11
N MET A 304 -8.06 -6.48 18.61
CA MET A 304 -6.66 -6.61 18.20
C MET A 304 -6.09 -8.00 18.52
N ILE A 305 -6.49 -8.61 19.65
CA ILE A 305 -6.11 -9.99 19.99
C ILE A 305 -6.73 -10.97 18.98
N ASP A 306 -7.99 -10.76 18.59
CA ASP A 306 -8.63 -11.58 17.56
C ASP A 306 -7.96 -11.41 16.20
N HIS A 307 -7.62 -10.19 15.81
CA HIS A 307 -6.86 -9.94 14.60
C HIS A 307 -5.51 -10.68 14.59
N ASP A 308 -4.77 -10.66 15.70
CA ASP A 308 -3.53 -11.42 15.82
C ASP A 308 -3.75 -12.94 15.70
N LYS A 309 -4.86 -13.48 16.24
CA LYS A 309 -5.24 -14.88 16.07
C LYS A 309 -5.54 -15.22 14.60
N ASN A 310 -6.23 -14.34 13.88
CA ASN A 310 -6.52 -14.53 12.46
C ASN A 310 -5.24 -14.53 11.62
N VAL A 311 -4.27 -13.65 11.93
CA VAL A 311 -2.92 -13.70 11.35
C VAL A 311 -2.25 -15.05 11.67
N GLY A 312 -2.32 -15.48 12.91
CA GLY A 312 -1.79 -16.78 13.38
C GLY A 312 -2.37 -17.97 12.63
N GLN A 313 -3.66 -17.94 12.28
CA GLN A 313 -4.31 -18.98 11.50
C GLN A 313 -3.72 -19.10 10.09
N VAL A 314 -3.44 -17.97 9.41
CA VAL A 314 -2.79 -17.96 8.09
C VAL A 314 -1.34 -18.47 8.20
N LEU A 315 -0.57 -18.01 9.19
CA LEU A 315 0.80 -18.45 9.40
C LEU A 315 0.88 -19.96 9.70
N LYS A 316 -0.02 -20.45 10.54
CA LYS A 316 -0.13 -21.88 10.86
C LYS A 316 -0.44 -22.71 9.61
N ALA A 317 -1.29 -22.23 8.73
CA ALA A 317 -1.59 -22.93 7.47
C ALA A 317 -0.34 -23.05 6.59
N LEU A 318 0.52 -22.04 6.53
CA LEU A 318 1.79 -22.13 5.80
C LEU A 318 2.73 -23.18 6.41
N ASP A 319 2.78 -23.27 7.75
CA ASP A 319 3.57 -24.29 8.45
C ASP A 319 3.02 -25.70 8.17
N ASP A 320 1.72 -25.93 8.39
CA ASP A 320 1.07 -27.23 8.23
C ASP A 320 1.15 -27.77 6.79
N LEU A 321 1.18 -26.86 5.79
CA LEU A 321 1.30 -27.20 4.37
C LEU A 321 2.75 -27.35 3.91
N GLY A 322 3.74 -27.13 4.78
CA GLY A 322 5.15 -27.12 4.42
C GLY A 322 5.48 -26.07 3.35
N MET A 323 4.85 -24.88 3.45
CA MET A 323 5.08 -23.74 2.53
C MET A 323 5.89 -22.61 3.18
N ALA A 324 6.09 -22.65 4.51
CA ALA A 324 6.62 -21.53 5.28
C ALA A 324 8.00 -21.06 4.80
N ASP A 325 8.91 -21.99 4.46
CA ASP A 325 10.29 -21.66 4.06
C ASP A 325 10.38 -21.06 2.64
N ASP A 326 9.43 -21.41 1.77
CA ASP A 326 9.35 -20.93 0.39
C ASP A 326 8.35 -19.77 0.24
N THR A 327 8.00 -19.09 1.33
CA THR A 327 7.00 -18.02 1.33
C THR A 327 7.57 -16.71 1.86
N ILE A 328 7.44 -15.65 1.06
CA ILE A 328 7.56 -14.26 1.51
C ILE A 328 6.26 -13.92 2.23
N VAL A 329 6.33 -13.61 3.53
CA VAL A 329 5.20 -13.10 4.31
C VAL A 329 5.45 -11.64 4.64
N LEU A 330 4.58 -10.75 4.18
CA LEU A 330 4.58 -9.32 4.50
C LEU A 330 3.36 -9.00 5.36
N TYR A 331 3.57 -8.37 6.52
CA TYR A 331 2.50 -7.80 7.34
C TYR A 331 2.61 -6.28 7.36
N SER A 332 1.48 -5.57 7.15
CA SER A 332 1.38 -4.12 7.25
C SER A 332 -0.07 -3.67 7.48
N THR A 333 -0.36 -2.40 7.20
CA THR A 333 -1.68 -1.77 7.18
C THR A 333 -1.74 -0.80 6.01
N ASP A 334 -2.92 -0.31 5.67
CA ASP A 334 -3.13 0.57 4.51
C ASP A 334 -2.73 2.02 4.72
N ASN A 335 -2.84 2.53 5.94
CA ASN A 335 -2.51 3.89 6.37
C ASN A 335 -2.24 3.94 7.88
N GLY A 336 -1.82 5.10 8.38
CA GLY A 336 -1.70 5.33 9.81
C GLY A 336 -3.03 5.20 10.56
N PRO A 337 -3.01 5.08 11.89
CA PRO A 337 -4.19 4.79 12.69
C PRO A 337 -5.18 5.94 12.70
N HIS A 338 -6.43 5.61 13.04
CA HIS A 338 -7.49 6.57 13.32
C HIS A 338 -7.74 6.60 14.83
N MET A 339 -7.46 7.74 15.48
CA MET A 339 -7.53 7.88 16.95
C MET A 339 -8.83 8.52 17.44
N ASN A 340 -9.76 8.82 16.55
CA ASN A 340 -10.97 9.59 16.85
C ASN A 340 -11.97 8.88 17.76
N THR A 341 -11.80 7.60 18.01
CA THR A 341 -12.68 6.80 18.91
C THR A 341 -12.13 6.69 20.34
N TRP A 342 -11.06 7.44 20.66
CA TRP A 342 -10.48 7.42 22.00
C TRP A 342 -11.54 7.46 23.10
N PRO A 343 -11.39 6.70 24.21
CA PRO A 343 -10.22 5.91 24.59
C PRO A 343 -10.08 4.55 23.90
N ASP A 344 -10.98 4.17 23.01
CA ASP A 344 -11.04 2.87 22.34
C ASP A 344 -10.65 3.01 20.86
N GLY A 345 -9.39 3.23 20.60
CA GLY A 345 -8.88 3.43 19.24
C GLY A 345 -7.43 3.04 19.04
N ALA A 346 -7.00 3.08 17.79
CA ALA A 346 -5.63 2.83 17.40
C ALA A 346 -4.69 3.96 17.87
N MET A 347 -3.42 3.65 18.04
CA MET A 347 -2.42 4.60 18.55
C MET A 347 -1.11 4.52 17.75
N THR A 348 -0.49 5.68 17.60
CA THR A 348 0.85 5.84 17.06
C THR A 348 1.65 6.83 17.90
N PRO A 349 2.98 6.70 18.01
CA PRO A 349 3.79 7.69 18.71
C PRO A 349 4.02 8.96 17.88
N PHE A 350 3.76 8.88 16.57
CA PHE A 350 4.00 9.96 15.63
C PHE A 350 2.92 11.04 15.72
N ARG A 351 3.24 12.22 15.20
CA ARG A 351 2.31 13.36 15.19
C ARG A 351 1.07 13.03 14.37
N ASN A 352 -0.11 13.35 14.93
CA ASN A 352 -1.43 13.26 14.32
C ASN A 352 -1.80 11.82 13.86
N GLU A 353 -2.71 11.68 12.94
CA GLU A 353 -3.35 10.44 12.54
C GLU A 353 -3.74 10.43 11.06
N LYS A 354 -4.38 9.35 10.60
CA LYS A 354 -4.95 9.16 9.26
C LYS A 354 -5.54 10.46 8.70
N ASN A 355 -5.30 10.71 7.42
CA ASN A 355 -5.74 11.88 6.63
C ASN A 355 -5.08 13.22 7.01
N SER A 356 -3.95 13.21 7.73
CA SER A 356 -3.10 14.38 7.91
C SER A 356 -1.88 14.34 6.99
N ASN A 357 -1.02 15.38 7.06
CA ASN A 357 0.29 15.41 6.40
C ASN A 357 1.45 14.97 7.30
N TRP A 358 1.15 14.58 8.54
CA TRP A 358 2.14 14.25 9.56
C TRP A 358 2.52 12.76 9.53
N GLU A 359 3.63 12.42 10.17
CA GLU A 359 4.13 11.04 10.20
C GLU A 359 3.08 10.03 10.71
N GLY A 360 2.16 10.46 11.58
CA GLY A 360 1.11 9.59 12.10
C GLY A 360 0.12 9.08 11.06
N ALA A 361 -0.03 9.78 9.93
CA ALA A 361 -0.88 9.32 8.84
C ALA A 361 -0.19 8.30 7.92
N PHE A 362 1.12 8.48 7.69
CA PHE A 362 1.85 7.78 6.63
C PHE A 362 2.78 6.68 7.14
N ARG A 363 3.32 6.83 8.37
CA ARG A 363 4.30 5.93 8.93
C ARG A 363 3.63 4.77 9.64
N VAL A 364 3.76 3.57 9.06
CA VAL A 364 2.98 2.37 9.41
C VAL A 364 3.86 1.22 9.89
N PRO A 365 3.32 0.24 10.65
CA PRO A 365 4.03 -1.00 10.91
C PRO A 365 4.28 -1.75 9.60
N CYS A 366 5.47 -2.33 9.47
CA CYS A 366 5.82 -3.18 8.35
C CYS A 366 6.82 -4.25 8.81
N LEU A 367 6.45 -5.50 8.62
CA LEU A 367 7.22 -6.68 9.00
C LEU A 367 7.28 -7.62 7.81
N ILE A 368 8.47 -8.15 7.51
CA ILE A 368 8.63 -9.12 6.43
C ILE A 368 9.48 -10.30 6.89
N ARG A 369 9.08 -11.51 6.50
CA ARG A 369 9.94 -12.68 6.65
C ARG A 369 10.05 -13.45 5.33
N TRP A 370 11.22 -14.00 5.10
CA TRP A 370 11.50 -14.97 4.05
C TRP A 370 12.66 -15.84 4.54
N PRO A 371 12.38 -17.01 5.13
CA PRO A 371 13.41 -17.85 5.74
C PRO A 371 14.54 -18.19 4.76
N GLY A 372 15.77 -18.15 5.24
CA GLY A 372 16.97 -18.38 4.41
C GLY A 372 17.38 -17.22 3.48
N HIS A 373 16.54 -16.20 3.28
CA HIS A 373 16.80 -15.04 2.42
C HIS A 373 16.90 -13.73 3.20
N ILE A 374 15.99 -13.50 4.14
CA ILE A 374 15.98 -12.31 5.00
C ILE A 374 16.49 -12.69 6.38
N LYS A 375 17.43 -11.90 6.92
CA LYS A 375 18.00 -12.14 8.24
C LYS A 375 16.95 -11.99 9.33
N ALA A 376 16.74 -13.05 10.10
CA ALA A 376 15.84 -13.03 11.25
C ALA A 376 16.25 -12.01 12.32
N ARG A 377 15.25 -11.43 13.02
CA ARG A 377 15.41 -10.43 14.09
C ARG A 377 16.18 -9.18 13.66
N SER A 378 16.13 -8.85 12.37
CA SER A 378 16.76 -7.61 11.88
C SER A 378 15.80 -6.43 11.99
N VAL A 379 16.38 -5.24 12.15
CA VAL A 379 15.66 -3.98 12.19
C VAL A 379 16.25 -3.07 11.12
N SER A 380 15.39 -2.45 10.33
CA SER A 380 15.74 -1.48 9.31
C SER A 380 15.20 -0.10 9.68
N ASN A 381 16.08 0.91 9.59
CA ASN A 381 15.72 2.32 9.68
C ASN A 381 15.81 3.02 8.31
N GLU A 382 15.98 2.25 7.24
CA GLU A 382 15.94 2.75 5.87
C GLU A 382 14.51 3.08 5.46
N ILE A 383 14.36 4.06 4.59
CA ILE A 383 13.04 4.43 4.04
C ILE A 383 12.58 3.33 3.08
N ILE A 384 11.35 2.88 3.26
CA ILE A 384 10.61 2.04 2.32
C ILE A 384 9.18 2.54 2.19
N SER A 385 8.50 2.17 1.11
CA SER A 385 7.10 2.53 0.87
C SER A 385 6.29 1.35 0.36
N HIS A 386 4.96 1.45 0.48
CA HIS A 386 4.03 0.51 -0.17
C HIS A 386 4.26 0.39 -1.67
N LEU A 387 4.71 1.47 -2.32
CA LEU A 387 5.06 1.52 -3.74
C LEU A 387 6.15 0.50 -4.13
N ASP A 388 7.07 0.20 -3.21
CA ASP A 388 8.25 -0.61 -3.46
C ASP A 388 7.96 -2.10 -3.57
N TRP A 389 6.83 -2.55 -3.02
CA TRP A 389 6.49 -3.97 -3.05
C TRP A 389 6.16 -4.49 -4.44
N PHE A 390 5.63 -3.63 -5.33
CA PHE A 390 5.37 -4.02 -6.71
C PHE A 390 6.65 -4.48 -7.44
N PRO A 391 7.68 -3.63 -7.63
CA PRO A 391 8.90 -4.08 -8.30
C PRO A 391 9.66 -5.13 -7.50
N THR A 392 9.57 -5.14 -6.17
CA THR A 392 10.24 -6.13 -5.31
C THR A 392 9.66 -7.54 -5.49
N PHE A 393 8.33 -7.69 -5.48
CA PHE A 393 7.70 -9.00 -5.68
C PHE A 393 7.90 -9.52 -7.09
N LEU A 394 7.88 -8.63 -8.09
CA LEU A 394 8.17 -9.02 -9.47
C LEU A 394 9.65 -9.45 -9.63
N ALA A 395 10.58 -8.78 -8.95
CA ALA A 395 11.99 -9.19 -8.93
C ALA A 395 12.16 -10.58 -8.28
N ALA A 396 11.48 -10.85 -7.15
CA ALA A 396 11.47 -12.17 -6.52
C ALA A 396 10.84 -13.25 -7.43
N ALA A 397 9.89 -12.87 -8.29
CA ALA A 397 9.28 -13.76 -9.30
C ALA A 397 10.11 -13.89 -10.58
N GLY A 398 11.29 -13.25 -10.67
CA GLY A 398 12.22 -13.34 -11.81
C GLY A 398 12.10 -12.22 -12.86
N VAL A 399 11.44 -11.09 -12.52
CA VAL A 399 11.30 -9.90 -13.39
C VAL A 399 11.87 -8.66 -12.70
N PRO A 400 13.20 -8.55 -12.52
CA PRO A 400 13.82 -7.49 -11.73
C PRO A 400 13.76 -6.09 -12.37
N ASP A 401 13.57 -6.00 -13.67
CA ASP A 401 13.53 -4.78 -14.46
C ASP A 401 12.09 -4.36 -14.86
N VAL A 402 11.08 -4.84 -14.14
CA VAL A 402 9.65 -4.60 -14.46
C VAL A 402 9.31 -3.12 -14.62
N ALA A 403 9.90 -2.23 -13.83
CA ALA A 403 9.66 -0.79 -13.92
C ALA A 403 10.07 -0.23 -15.30
N GLU A 404 11.25 -0.63 -15.80
CA GLU A 404 11.73 -0.19 -17.11
C GLU A 404 10.95 -0.84 -18.27
N GLN A 405 10.50 -2.09 -18.10
CA GLN A 405 9.64 -2.74 -19.08
C GLN A 405 8.28 -2.02 -19.19
N LEU A 406 7.67 -1.66 -18.06
CA LEU A 406 6.39 -0.94 -18.02
C LEU A 406 6.48 0.46 -18.62
N LYS A 407 7.56 1.21 -18.38
CA LYS A 407 7.79 2.51 -19.03
C LYS A 407 7.83 2.40 -20.56
N LYS A 408 8.41 1.34 -21.11
CA LYS A 408 8.51 1.11 -22.55
C LYS A 408 7.23 0.50 -23.16
N GLY A 409 6.35 -0.03 -22.33
CA GLY A 409 5.16 -0.76 -22.75
C GLY A 409 5.35 -2.28 -22.64
N MET A 410 4.78 -2.88 -21.59
CA MET A 410 4.82 -4.32 -21.32
C MET A 410 3.50 -4.97 -21.71
N LYS A 411 3.57 -6.01 -22.56
CA LYS A 411 2.39 -6.77 -22.96
C LYS A 411 2.07 -7.84 -21.92
N VAL A 412 0.83 -7.84 -21.43
CA VAL A 412 0.30 -8.84 -20.49
C VAL A 412 -1.05 -9.33 -21.02
N GLY A 413 -1.12 -10.58 -21.46
CA GLY A 413 -2.28 -11.07 -22.19
C GLY A 413 -2.53 -10.26 -23.47
N ASP A 414 -3.74 -9.72 -23.60
CA ASP A 414 -4.14 -8.88 -24.74
C ASP A 414 -3.90 -7.38 -24.52
N THR A 415 -3.45 -6.97 -23.32
CA THR A 415 -3.26 -5.57 -22.94
C THR A 415 -1.78 -5.20 -22.95
N THR A 416 -1.46 -4.01 -23.45
CA THR A 416 -0.14 -3.40 -23.29
C THR A 416 -0.22 -2.28 -22.27
N PHE A 417 0.50 -2.45 -21.15
CA PHE A 417 0.58 -1.45 -20.09
C PHE A 417 1.80 -0.56 -20.30
N LYS A 418 1.57 0.74 -20.41
CA LYS A 418 2.63 1.76 -20.41
C LYS A 418 2.41 2.69 -19.23
N VAL A 419 3.11 2.43 -18.13
CA VAL A 419 2.97 3.14 -16.85
C VAL A 419 4.33 3.41 -16.19
N HIS A 420 4.37 4.40 -15.32
CA HIS A 420 5.51 4.71 -14.47
C HIS A 420 5.26 4.14 -13.07
N LEU A 421 6.10 3.22 -12.61
CA LEU A 421 6.11 2.83 -11.20
C LEU A 421 6.90 3.88 -10.40
N ASP A 422 6.36 4.24 -9.23
CA ASP A 422 7.01 5.15 -8.28
C ASP A 422 7.74 4.36 -7.17
N GLY A 423 7.76 3.03 -7.29
CA GLY A 423 8.41 2.10 -6.38
C GLY A 423 9.80 1.68 -6.85
N TYR A 424 10.61 1.26 -5.89
CA TYR A 424 11.96 0.73 -6.08
C TYR A 424 12.03 -0.77 -5.75
N ASN A 425 12.91 -1.50 -6.41
CA ASN A 425 13.15 -2.91 -6.11
C ASN A 425 14.01 -3.04 -4.84
N LEU A 426 13.39 -3.45 -3.74
CA LEU A 426 14.06 -3.65 -2.45
C LEU A 426 14.77 -5.01 -2.34
N LEU A 427 14.60 -5.93 -3.30
CA LEU A 427 15.09 -7.31 -3.15
C LEU A 427 16.58 -7.39 -2.80
N PRO A 428 17.50 -6.65 -3.46
CA PRO A 428 18.92 -6.66 -3.10
C PRO A 428 19.19 -6.18 -1.67
N TYR A 429 18.41 -5.21 -1.18
CA TYR A 429 18.51 -4.73 0.19
C TYR A 429 18.00 -5.77 1.19
N LEU A 430 16.85 -6.37 0.93
CA LEU A 430 16.23 -7.37 1.81
C LEU A 430 17.10 -8.63 1.97
N THR A 431 17.78 -9.04 0.89
CA THR A 431 18.68 -10.22 0.89
C THR A 431 20.10 -9.91 1.39
N GLY A 432 20.39 -8.63 1.67
CA GLY A 432 21.70 -8.18 2.19
C GLY A 432 22.78 -8.05 1.12
N GLU A 433 22.44 -8.02 -0.17
CA GLU A 433 23.35 -7.72 -1.26
C GLU A 433 23.77 -6.25 -1.25
N THR A 434 22.85 -5.36 -0.88
CA THR A 434 23.11 -3.94 -0.61
C THR A 434 22.86 -3.61 0.86
N LYS A 435 23.56 -2.57 1.37
CA LYS A 435 23.44 -2.14 2.78
C LYS A 435 22.37 -1.07 2.99
N LYS A 436 21.97 -0.37 1.92
CA LYS A 436 21.00 0.71 1.94
C LYS A 436 19.79 0.36 1.08
N SER A 437 18.62 0.85 1.47
CA SER A 437 17.46 0.91 0.61
C SER A 437 17.77 1.76 -0.63
N PRO A 438 17.22 1.42 -1.80
CA PRO A 438 17.33 2.28 -2.98
C PRO A 438 16.44 3.53 -2.89
N ARG A 439 15.53 3.60 -1.91
CA ARG A 439 14.65 4.75 -1.71
C ARG A 439 15.30 5.77 -0.78
N GLU A 440 15.38 7.01 -1.23
CA GLU A 440 15.88 8.14 -0.46
C GLU A 440 14.80 9.19 -0.17
N GLU A 441 13.69 9.17 -0.95
CA GLU A 441 12.61 10.16 -0.86
C GLU A 441 11.23 9.52 -0.65
N PHE A 442 10.31 10.32 -0.09
CA PHE A 442 8.88 10.01 -0.03
C PHE A 442 8.06 11.30 -0.21
N PHE A 443 7.10 11.27 -1.14
CA PHE A 443 6.20 12.37 -1.47
C PHE A 443 4.86 12.16 -0.76
N TYR A 444 4.45 13.15 0.07
CA TYR A 444 3.20 13.10 0.81
C TYR A 444 2.11 13.82 0.03
N PHE A 445 1.07 13.09 -0.34
CA PHE A 445 -0.11 13.66 -0.98
C PHE A 445 -1.28 13.63 -0.01
N ASN A 446 -2.07 14.72 0.05
CA ASN A 446 -3.33 14.70 0.77
C ASN A 446 -4.42 13.99 -0.06
N ASP A 447 -5.63 13.88 0.50
CA ASP A 447 -6.73 13.20 -0.16
C ASP A 447 -7.37 14.03 -1.30
N ASP A 448 -7.05 15.32 -1.44
CA ASP A 448 -7.38 16.17 -2.59
C ASP A 448 -6.28 16.15 -3.69
N SER A 449 -5.30 15.26 -3.56
CA SER A 449 -4.18 15.09 -4.51
C SER A 449 -3.18 16.25 -4.56
N GLU A 450 -3.09 17.04 -3.50
CA GLU A 450 -2.08 18.08 -3.38
C GLU A 450 -0.81 17.52 -2.76
N LEU A 451 0.35 17.97 -3.21
CA LEU A 451 1.65 17.60 -2.64
C LEU A 451 1.90 18.44 -1.38
N VAL A 452 1.69 17.84 -0.22
CA VAL A 452 1.72 18.54 1.07
C VAL A 452 3.07 18.48 1.78
N ALA A 453 3.91 17.50 1.49
CA ALA A 453 5.25 17.40 2.05
C ALA A 453 6.19 16.54 1.19
N LEU A 454 7.48 16.67 1.43
CA LEU A 454 8.54 15.81 0.93
C LEU A 454 9.42 15.34 2.11
N ARG A 455 9.68 14.05 2.22
CA ARG A 455 10.81 13.52 2.95
C ARG A 455 11.95 13.22 1.98
N TYR A 456 13.17 13.65 2.32
CA TYR A 456 14.39 13.25 1.65
C TYR A 456 15.44 12.91 2.72
N ASP A 457 15.93 11.67 2.72
CA ASP A 457 16.77 11.10 3.78
C ASP A 457 16.15 11.37 5.18
N ASN A 458 16.83 12.12 6.04
CA ASN A 458 16.35 12.48 7.38
C ASN A 458 15.50 13.75 7.42
N TRP A 459 15.38 14.48 6.32
CA TRP A 459 14.73 15.78 6.27
C TRP A 459 13.30 15.66 5.76
N LYS A 460 12.37 16.29 6.45
CA LYS A 460 11.00 16.47 5.99
C LYS A 460 10.71 17.95 5.83
N MET A 461 10.24 18.32 4.64
CA MET A 461 9.78 19.66 4.29
C MET A 461 8.26 19.61 4.13
N VAL A 462 7.55 20.43 4.89
CA VAL A 462 6.07 20.52 4.88
C VAL A 462 5.68 21.79 4.15
N PHE A 463 4.91 21.65 3.07
CA PHE A 463 4.44 22.76 2.21
C PHE A 463 3.04 23.21 2.61
N GLU A 464 2.21 22.25 3.00
CA GLU A 464 0.84 22.44 3.50
C GLU A 464 0.63 21.62 4.76
N GLU A 465 -0.16 22.14 5.71
CA GLU A 465 -0.38 21.45 6.97
C GLU A 465 -1.86 21.30 7.32
N GLN A 466 -2.23 20.12 7.82
CA GLN A 466 -3.46 19.91 8.56
C GLN A 466 -3.26 20.38 10.01
N ARG A 467 -3.98 21.44 10.39
CA ARG A 467 -3.88 22.05 11.73
C ARG A 467 -4.75 21.40 12.77
N THR A 468 -5.74 20.61 12.35
CA THR A 468 -6.59 19.89 13.29
C THR A 468 -5.81 18.74 13.90
N GLU A 469 -5.86 18.66 15.22
CA GLU A 469 -5.27 17.56 15.97
C GLU A 469 -6.36 16.55 16.33
N GLY A 470 -6.37 15.44 15.60
CA GLY A 470 -7.29 14.34 15.81
C GLY A 470 -8.75 14.66 15.48
N THR A 471 -9.64 13.77 15.86
CA THR A 471 -11.09 13.76 15.61
C THR A 471 -11.47 13.70 14.11
N LEU A 472 -12.74 13.43 13.82
CA LEU A 472 -13.25 13.46 12.44
C LEU A 472 -13.17 14.85 11.77
N ARG A 473 -12.88 15.91 12.51
CA ARG A 473 -12.62 17.24 11.95
C ARG A 473 -11.43 17.27 10.98
N ILE A 474 -10.49 16.34 11.11
CA ILE A 474 -9.37 16.17 10.18
C ILE A 474 -9.84 15.93 8.72
N TRP A 475 -11.05 15.43 8.54
CA TRP A 475 -11.69 15.24 7.23
C TRP A 475 -12.51 16.45 6.77
N ALA A 476 -12.80 17.40 7.67
CA ALA A 476 -13.67 18.55 7.42
C ALA A 476 -12.91 19.87 7.29
N GLU A 477 -11.76 19.98 7.97
CA GLU A 477 -10.97 21.21 7.98
C GLU A 477 -9.97 21.22 6.80
N PRO A 478 -9.78 22.36 6.13
CA PRO A 478 -8.88 22.44 4.99
C PRO A 478 -7.40 22.33 5.40
N PHE A 479 -6.57 21.89 4.48
CA PHE A 479 -5.12 22.07 4.56
C PHE A 479 -4.78 23.55 4.39
N VAL A 480 -3.71 23.99 5.06
CA VAL A 480 -3.24 25.38 5.03
C VAL A 480 -1.88 25.44 4.34
N THR A 481 -1.83 26.14 3.21
CA THR A 481 -0.57 26.39 2.48
C THR A 481 0.35 27.28 3.29
N LEU A 482 1.60 26.88 3.50
CA LEU A 482 2.59 27.60 4.27
C LEU A 482 3.36 28.60 3.41
N ARG A 483 3.55 29.83 3.89
CA ARG A 483 4.37 30.85 3.20
C ARG A 483 5.86 30.48 3.19
N VAL A 484 6.32 29.82 4.25
CA VAL A 484 7.65 29.22 4.37
C VAL A 484 7.41 27.77 4.81
N PRO A 485 7.93 26.80 4.06
CA PRO A 485 7.82 25.40 4.45
C PRO A 485 8.41 25.14 5.82
N LYS A 486 7.76 24.30 6.63
CA LYS A 486 8.35 23.79 7.86
C LYS A 486 9.40 22.74 7.50
N ILE A 487 10.47 22.69 8.30
CA ILE A 487 11.56 21.72 8.13
C ILE A 487 11.70 20.95 9.43
N PHE A 488 11.80 19.63 9.32
CA PHE A 488 12.07 18.71 10.43
C PHE A 488 13.22 17.79 10.09
N ASN A 489 14.06 17.47 11.08
CA ASN A 489 15.01 16.37 10.99
C ASN A 489 14.40 15.18 11.75
N LEU A 490 13.90 14.18 11.03
CA LEU A 490 13.17 13.04 11.61
C LEU A 490 14.07 12.06 12.42
N ARG A 491 15.37 12.30 12.55
CA ARG A 491 16.24 11.56 13.47
C ARG A 491 16.39 12.26 14.81
N THR A 492 16.36 13.59 14.85
CA THR A 492 16.43 14.37 16.08
C THR A 492 15.04 14.75 16.61
N ASP A 493 14.04 14.84 15.73
CA ASP A 493 12.63 15.08 16.05
C ASP A 493 11.73 14.11 15.27
N PRO A 494 11.73 12.80 15.63
CA PRO A 494 10.96 11.79 14.92
C PRO A 494 9.44 11.94 15.04
N PHE A 495 8.98 12.80 15.97
CA PHE A 495 7.56 13.05 16.25
C PHE A 495 7.08 14.38 15.72
N GLU A 496 7.93 15.14 15.00
CA GLU A 496 7.59 16.43 14.38
C GLU A 496 7.02 17.45 15.38
N ARG A 497 7.64 17.57 16.55
CA ARG A 497 7.15 18.42 17.65
C ARG A 497 7.94 19.71 17.85
N ALA A 498 9.06 19.88 17.18
CA ALA A 498 9.96 21.01 17.41
C ALA A 498 9.28 22.37 17.20
N ASP A 499 8.39 22.48 16.22
CA ASP A 499 7.61 23.71 15.95
C ASP A 499 6.59 24.06 17.04
N ILE A 500 6.24 23.10 17.91
CA ILE A 500 5.27 23.26 19.01
C ILE A 500 5.99 23.42 20.36
N THR A 501 7.08 22.69 20.57
CA THR A 501 7.70 22.53 21.88
C THR A 501 9.03 23.28 22.07
N SER A 502 9.66 23.74 20.97
CA SER A 502 10.96 24.43 21.02
C SER A 502 10.83 25.94 20.94
N ASN A 503 11.53 26.64 21.82
CA ASN A 503 11.63 28.10 21.79
C ASN A 503 12.51 28.63 20.64
N THR A 504 13.35 27.79 20.05
CA THR A 504 14.36 28.16 19.02
C THR A 504 14.09 27.54 17.67
N TYR A 505 12.93 26.94 17.46
CA TYR A 505 12.61 26.26 16.21
C TYR A 505 12.71 27.18 14.98
N TYR A 506 12.19 28.41 15.06
CA TYR A 506 12.19 29.31 13.92
C TYR A 506 13.59 29.87 13.61
N ASP A 507 14.44 30.09 14.61
CA ASP A 507 15.85 30.45 14.38
C ASP A 507 16.57 29.30 13.69
N TRP A 508 16.39 28.06 14.20
CA TRP A 508 16.93 26.86 13.58
C TRP A 508 16.42 26.66 12.16
N LEU A 509 15.12 26.90 11.89
CA LEU A 509 14.54 26.79 10.56
C LEU A 509 15.19 27.78 9.60
N LEU A 510 15.37 29.04 10.01
CA LEU A 510 16.02 30.07 9.18
C LEU A 510 17.46 29.69 8.82
N ASP A 511 18.20 29.05 9.74
CA ASP A 511 19.55 28.57 9.50
C ASP A 511 19.57 27.36 8.52
N HIS A 512 18.43 26.72 8.27
CA HIS A 512 18.33 25.51 7.42
C HIS A 512 17.52 25.71 6.13
N VAL A 513 17.14 26.93 5.79
CA VAL A 513 16.37 27.22 4.55
C VAL A 513 17.11 26.84 3.26
N PHE A 514 18.43 26.63 3.30
CA PHE A 514 19.22 26.14 2.17
C PHE A 514 18.74 24.77 1.66
N ILE A 515 18.04 23.98 2.50
CA ILE A 515 17.46 22.67 2.13
C ILE A 515 16.33 22.81 1.11
N LEU A 516 15.65 23.95 1.06
CA LEU A 516 14.47 24.15 0.21
C LEU A 516 14.80 24.15 -1.29
N VAL A 517 16.00 24.60 -1.66
CA VAL A 517 16.39 24.63 -3.08
C VAL A 517 16.59 23.23 -3.67
N PRO A 518 17.39 22.33 -3.06
CA PRO A 518 17.47 20.94 -3.52
C PRO A 518 16.13 20.19 -3.40
N ALA A 519 15.30 20.49 -2.40
CA ALA A 519 13.95 19.91 -2.30
C ALA A 519 13.08 20.26 -3.52
N GLN A 520 13.12 21.51 -4.01
CA GLN A 520 12.42 21.93 -5.22
C GLN A 520 12.91 21.17 -6.46
N GLU A 521 14.20 20.87 -6.54
CA GLU A 521 14.75 20.05 -7.64
C GLU A 521 14.22 18.62 -7.62
N VAL A 522 14.19 17.98 -6.44
CA VAL A 522 13.64 16.62 -6.26
C VAL A 522 12.15 16.59 -6.64
N VAL A 523 11.36 17.54 -6.14
CA VAL A 523 9.93 17.69 -6.52
C VAL A 523 9.78 17.92 -8.01
N GLY A 524 10.58 18.82 -8.59
CA GLY A 524 10.53 19.13 -10.02
C GLY A 524 10.82 17.91 -10.92
N LYS A 525 11.82 17.09 -10.55
CA LYS A 525 12.13 15.83 -11.26
C LYS A 525 10.96 14.85 -11.19
N PHE A 526 10.36 14.69 -10.01
CA PHE A 526 9.20 13.83 -9.84
C PHE A 526 8.01 14.30 -10.67
N LEU A 527 7.63 15.57 -10.56
CA LEU A 527 6.50 16.15 -11.32
C LEU A 527 6.73 16.11 -12.84
N ALA A 528 7.97 16.19 -13.32
CA ALA A 528 8.29 16.08 -14.74
C ALA A 528 7.87 14.73 -15.33
N THR A 529 7.82 13.65 -14.54
CA THR A 529 7.39 12.32 -15.00
C THR A 529 5.92 12.30 -15.44
N PHE A 530 5.09 13.20 -14.92
CA PHE A 530 3.65 13.27 -15.25
C PHE A 530 3.37 13.82 -16.65
N LYS A 531 4.36 14.44 -17.30
CA LYS A 531 4.23 14.87 -18.70
C LYS A 531 4.09 13.66 -19.64
N GLU A 532 4.84 12.61 -19.39
CA GLU A 532 4.78 11.36 -20.19
C GLU A 532 3.76 10.37 -19.64
N PHE A 533 3.59 10.32 -18.33
CA PHE A 533 2.71 9.38 -17.62
C PHE A 533 1.67 10.15 -16.78
N PRO A 534 0.67 10.76 -17.42
CA PRO A 534 -0.35 11.57 -16.73
C PRO A 534 -1.24 10.68 -15.84
N PRO A 535 -1.93 11.28 -14.85
CA PRO A 535 -2.89 10.56 -14.00
C PRO A 535 -3.90 9.74 -14.81
N SER A 536 -4.31 8.58 -14.28
CA SER A 536 -5.24 7.69 -14.97
C SER A 536 -6.68 8.18 -14.90
N GLN A 537 -7.01 8.93 -13.87
CA GLN A 537 -8.29 9.60 -13.67
C GLN A 537 -8.10 10.84 -12.81
N GLU A 538 -9.10 11.72 -12.81
CA GLU A 538 -9.16 12.80 -11.84
C GLU A 538 -9.48 12.25 -10.44
N ALA A 539 -8.86 12.82 -9.42
CA ALA A 539 -9.16 12.47 -8.04
C ALA A 539 -10.62 12.74 -7.69
N GLY A 540 -11.17 11.91 -6.82
CA GLY A 540 -12.48 12.15 -6.22
C GLY A 540 -12.47 13.41 -5.36
N SER A 541 -13.65 14.04 -5.20
CA SER A 541 -13.81 15.16 -4.28
C SER A 541 -15.17 15.12 -3.62
N PHE A 542 -15.21 15.52 -2.35
CA PHE A 542 -16.48 15.77 -1.63
C PHE A 542 -16.95 17.23 -1.80
N SER A 543 -16.14 18.07 -2.44
CA SER A 543 -16.44 19.49 -2.62
C SER A 543 -17.40 19.75 -3.78
N LEU A 544 -18.48 20.49 -3.54
CA LEU A 544 -19.36 20.99 -4.60
C LEU A 544 -18.65 21.98 -5.54
N LYS A 545 -17.58 22.62 -5.11
CA LYS A 545 -16.78 23.53 -5.92
C LYS A 545 -16.29 22.84 -7.19
N LEU A 546 -15.71 21.66 -7.08
CA LEU A 546 -15.26 20.86 -8.22
C LEU A 546 -16.42 20.45 -9.15
N VAL A 547 -17.59 20.13 -8.59
CA VAL A 547 -18.79 19.85 -9.40
C VAL A 547 -19.20 21.07 -10.19
N MET A 548 -19.19 22.25 -9.57
CA MET A 548 -19.54 23.52 -10.23
C MET A 548 -18.53 23.91 -11.30
N GLU A 549 -17.24 23.72 -11.06
CA GLU A 549 -16.19 23.96 -12.03
C GLU A 549 -16.32 23.06 -13.28
N LYS A 550 -16.61 21.78 -13.08
CA LYS A 550 -16.89 20.82 -14.18
C LYS A 550 -18.12 21.21 -14.99
N LEU A 551 -19.18 21.63 -14.33
CA LEU A 551 -20.40 22.13 -15.01
C LEU A 551 -20.09 23.40 -15.84
N ALA A 552 -19.32 24.33 -15.29
CA ALA A 552 -18.93 25.55 -16.00
C ALA A 552 -18.05 25.24 -17.22
N GLN A 553 -17.11 24.30 -17.11
CA GLN A 553 -16.26 23.85 -18.24
C GLN A 553 -17.07 23.12 -19.31
N GLY A 554 -18.03 22.27 -18.92
CA GLY A 554 -18.94 21.59 -19.84
C GLY A 554 -19.85 22.56 -20.59
N ALA A 555 -20.34 23.60 -19.93
CA ALA A 555 -21.14 24.67 -20.55
C ALA A 555 -20.31 25.52 -21.53
N ALA A 556 -19.01 25.78 -21.24
CA ALA A 556 -18.12 26.49 -22.13
C ALA A 556 -17.68 25.68 -23.36
N GLY A 557 -17.64 24.34 -23.27
CA GLY A 557 -17.32 23.43 -24.38
C GLY A 557 -18.48 23.21 -25.38
N GLY A 558 -19.71 23.53 -25.00
CA GLY A 558 -20.90 23.38 -25.86
C GLY A 558 -21.16 24.54 -26.84
N CYS A 559 -20.33 25.58 -26.84
CA CYS A 559 -20.41 26.73 -27.72
C CYS A 559 -19.28 26.78 -28.76
N ARG A 560 -18.80 25.66 -29.25
CA ARG A 560 -17.90 25.61 -30.42
C ARG A 560 -18.45 24.67 -31.48
#